data_07cdecbe8024550cda71ee3b6d2f658b
#
_entry.id   07cdecbe8024550cda71ee3b6d2f658b
#
_cell.length_a   1.000
_cell.length_b   1.000
_cell.length_c   1.000
_cell.angle_alpha   90.00
_cell.angle_beta   90.00
_cell.angle_gamma   90.00
#
_symmetry.space_group_name_H-M   'P 1'
#
loop_
_entity.id
_entity.type
_entity.pdbx_description
1 polymer ?
#
loop_
_entity_poly.entity_id
_entity_poly.type
_entity_poly.pdbx_seq_one_letter_code
_entity_poly.pdbx_strand_id
1 'polypeptide(L)'
;MDVRIKIFTVRDVKDWICEGVENGLTNSIISNARALALVQNPYAEDTFPAIAVAYDEQNKPVGYTAVMADMWQDKLIFFGTTGFIDASMRGKGVGTRLYTAMMEACDNRWYASDSAPAALTISKKTGLGIYYYDRYYLNFDHSTSIKSALRAWLVSRINKRVYETLNPATRLEVLRYVDTQTYSFIQQNTKSDLFFRSQEMLNWILQSPFKSCAPLDLSTYSSYDFTTTLPQYTIYAFRIMKADQVIGFAMFRLNMGDLVLLYLYKDEQYAEDVYASLIKHILNQPLRRFRTFDKSLIDYYNHVGATSMNTKSRIQQISLSVPTDISIDPNLIIQGGDGDMFC
;
A
#
# COMPACT_ATOMS: atom_id res chain seq x y z
N MET A 1 -34.79 3.73 -6.67
CA MET A 1 -33.94 4.85 -6.22
C MET A 1 -32.82 4.97 -7.23
N ASP A 2 -32.83 5.99 -8.00
CA ASP A 2 -31.83 6.17 -9.05
C ASP A 2 -30.66 6.99 -8.49
N VAL A 3 -29.42 6.61 -8.85
CA VAL A 3 -28.23 7.37 -8.50
C VAL A 3 -27.57 7.88 -9.77
N ARG A 4 -27.17 9.11 -9.76
CA ARG A 4 -26.38 9.72 -10.83
C ARG A 4 -24.90 9.57 -10.51
N ILE A 5 -24.12 9.04 -11.47
CA ILE A 5 -22.67 8.93 -11.32
C ILE A 5 -22.01 10.04 -12.11
N LYS A 6 -21.04 10.73 -11.51
CA LYS A 6 -20.19 11.73 -12.15
C LYS A 6 -18.73 11.29 -12.01
N ILE A 7 -18.00 11.31 -13.13
CA ILE A 7 -16.55 11.11 -13.17
C ILE A 7 -15.89 12.47 -13.11
N PHE A 8 -14.92 12.61 -12.24
CA PHE A 8 -14.05 13.77 -12.11
C PHE A 8 -12.65 13.38 -12.57
N THR A 9 -12.03 14.26 -13.32
CA THR A 9 -10.70 14.10 -13.89
C THR A 9 -9.61 14.60 -12.94
N VAL A 10 -8.35 14.34 -13.28
CA VAL A 10 -7.19 14.92 -12.57
C VAL A 10 -7.26 16.45 -12.61
N ARG A 11 -7.72 17.06 -13.73
CA ARG A 11 -7.92 18.49 -13.84
C ARG A 11 -8.95 18.99 -12.82
N ASP A 12 -10.11 18.33 -12.70
CA ASP A 12 -11.12 18.71 -11.72
C ASP A 12 -10.54 18.68 -10.28
N VAL A 13 -9.71 17.68 -9.96
CA VAL A 13 -9.07 17.58 -8.64
C VAL A 13 -8.04 18.69 -8.43
N LYS A 14 -7.30 19.10 -9.46
CA LYS A 14 -6.40 20.27 -9.41
C LYS A 14 -7.15 21.55 -9.11
N ASP A 15 -8.27 21.74 -9.80
CA ASP A 15 -9.12 22.93 -9.63
C ASP A 15 -9.66 22.98 -8.19
N TRP A 16 -10.11 21.88 -7.63
CA TRP A 16 -10.54 21.79 -6.24
C TRP A 16 -9.46 22.18 -5.23
N ILE A 17 -8.19 21.78 -5.47
CA ILE A 17 -7.07 22.17 -4.62
C ILE A 17 -6.83 23.68 -4.69
N CYS A 18 -6.94 24.28 -5.90
CA CYS A 18 -6.70 25.70 -6.13
C CYS A 18 -7.83 26.59 -5.56
N GLU A 19 -9.09 26.14 -5.68
CA GLU A 19 -10.26 26.90 -5.21
C GLU A 19 -10.39 26.86 -3.68
N GLY A 20 -9.57 26.04 -3.03
CA GLY A 20 -9.69 25.78 -1.60
C GLY A 20 -10.86 24.84 -1.27
N VAL A 21 -10.71 24.21 -0.14
CA VAL A 21 -11.59 23.13 0.34
C VAL A 21 -13.01 23.61 0.70
N GLU A 22 -13.29 24.89 0.56
CA GLU A 22 -14.53 25.54 1.00
C GLU A 22 -15.77 25.14 0.18
N ASN A 23 -15.60 24.59 -1.02
CA ASN A 23 -16.73 24.20 -1.88
C ASN A 23 -17.41 22.87 -1.52
N GLY A 24 -17.23 22.37 -0.31
CA GLY A 24 -18.03 21.27 0.28
C GLY A 24 -17.79 19.86 -0.29
N LEU A 25 -17.27 19.73 -1.50
CA LEU A 25 -17.00 18.42 -2.13
C LEU A 25 -15.70 17.81 -1.67
N THR A 26 -14.65 18.59 -1.46
CA THR A 26 -13.32 18.10 -1.10
C THR A 26 -13.22 17.62 0.33
N ASN A 27 -13.93 18.22 1.27
CA ASN A 27 -13.90 17.81 2.67
C ASN A 27 -14.65 16.50 2.96
N SER A 28 -15.60 16.13 2.12
CA SER A 28 -16.42 14.92 2.33
C SER A 28 -16.02 13.73 1.45
N ILE A 29 -15.27 13.97 0.38
CA ILE A 29 -14.96 12.93 -0.62
C ILE A 29 -13.48 12.57 -0.64
N ILE A 30 -12.58 13.54 -0.50
CA ILE A 30 -11.13 13.32 -0.56
C ILE A 30 -10.39 14.28 0.35
N SER A 31 -9.36 13.80 1.07
CA SER A 31 -8.46 14.66 1.85
C SER A 31 -7.48 15.39 0.92
N ASN A 32 -6.98 16.56 1.37
CA ASN A 32 -5.97 17.31 0.63
C ASN A 32 -4.72 16.49 0.31
N ALA A 33 -4.27 15.64 1.25
CA ALA A 33 -3.13 14.76 1.03
C ALA A 33 -3.37 13.80 -0.14
N ARG A 34 -4.56 13.20 -0.21
CA ARG A 34 -4.92 12.31 -1.32
C ARG A 34 -5.09 13.05 -2.63
N ALA A 35 -5.73 14.21 -2.61
CA ALA A 35 -5.88 15.05 -3.80
C ALA A 35 -4.51 15.44 -4.37
N LEU A 36 -3.59 15.90 -3.51
CA LEU A 36 -2.21 16.21 -3.90
C LEU A 36 -1.49 14.99 -4.46
N ALA A 37 -1.58 13.84 -3.79
CA ALA A 37 -0.95 12.62 -4.28
C ALA A 37 -1.49 12.20 -5.67
N LEU A 38 -2.79 12.29 -5.90
CA LEU A 38 -3.41 12.00 -7.20
C LEU A 38 -2.86 12.91 -8.31
N VAL A 39 -2.81 14.22 -8.08
CA VAL A 39 -2.39 15.19 -9.11
C VAL A 39 -0.88 15.25 -9.31
N GLN A 40 -0.09 14.81 -8.31
CA GLN A 40 1.36 14.73 -8.37
C GLN A 40 1.87 13.36 -8.84
N ASN A 41 0.98 12.41 -9.11
CA ASN A 41 1.36 11.12 -9.67
C ASN A 41 2.10 11.34 -11.00
N PRO A 42 3.31 10.76 -11.20
CA PRO A 42 4.14 11.01 -12.39
C PRO A 42 3.51 10.55 -13.70
N TYR A 43 2.50 9.69 -13.65
CA TYR A 43 1.79 9.20 -14.82
C TYR A 43 0.42 9.88 -15.02
N ALA A 44 0.04 10.83 -14.14
CA ALA A 44 -1.25 11.50 -14.24
C ALA A 44 -1.26 12.56 -15.33
N GLU A 45 -2.30 12.52 -16.16
CA GLU A 45 -2.62 13.56 -17.13
C GLU A 45 -3.95 14.24 -16.75
N ASP A 46 -4.11 15.50 -17.10
CA ASP A 46 -5.29 16.31 -16.75
C ASP A 46 -6.62 15.67 -17.14
N THR A 47 -6.64 14.93 -18.24
CA THR A 47 -7.83 14.27 -18.81
C THR A 47 -8.13 12.92 -18.19
N PHE A 48 -7.22 12.35 -17.38
CA PHE A 48 -7.41 11.01 -16.81
C PHE A 48 -8.48 11.02 -15.74
N PRO A 49 -9.31 9.96 -15.65
CA PRO A 49 -10.25 9.80 -14.55
C PRO A 49 -9.50 9.71 -13.22
N ALA A 50 -10.04 10.32 -12.19
CA ALA A 50 -9.47 10.33 -10.85
C ALA A 50 -10.47 9.84 -9.80
N ILE A 51 -11.70 10.35 -9.82
CA ILE A 51 -12.72 10.04 -8.83
C ILE A 51 -14.08 9.87 -9.51
N ALA A 52 -14.80 8.79 -9.20
CA ALA A 52 -16.21 8.63 -9.50
C ALA A 52 -17.04 8.87 -8.25
N VAL A 53 -18.10 9.65 -8.35
CA VAL A 53 -19.01 9.94 -7.23
C VAL A 53 -20.43 9.58 -7.63
N ALA A 54 -21.12 8.84 -6.77
CA ALA A 54 -22.56 8.58 -6.90
C ALA A 54 -23.35 9.59 -6.04
N TYR A 55 -24.31 10.25 -6.65
CA TYR A 55 -25.21 11.20 -6.01
C TYR A 55 -26.63 10.64 -5.98
N ASP A 56 -27.33 10.88 -4.87
CA ASP A 56 -28.76 10.60 -4.76
C ASP A 56 -29.63 11.66 -5.49
N GLU A 57 -30.95 11.51 -5.38
CA GLU A 57 -31.91 12.43 -5.97
C GLU A 57 -31.84 13.88 -5.41
N GLN A 58 -31.28 14.04 -4.21
CA GLN A 58 -31.04 15.32 -3.54
C GLN A 58 -29.65 15.91 -3.84
N ASN A 59 -28.90 15.32 -4.79
CA ASN A 59 -27.51 15.68 -5.09
C ASN A 59 -26.53 15.47 -3.92
N LYS A 60 -26.86 14.64 -2.95
CA LYS A 60 -25.95 14.28 -1.87
C LYS A 60 -25.04 13.15 -2.34
N PRO A 61 -23.72 13.21 -2.09
CA PRO A 61 -22.81 12.11 -2.40
C PRO A 61 -23.12 10.92 -1.48
N VAL A 62 -23.36 9.76 -2.07
CA VAL A 62 -23.72 8.51 -1.37
C VAL A 62 -22.74 7.38 -1.64
N GLY A 63 -21.72 7.62 -2.43
CA GLY A 63 -20.64 6.69 -2.69
C GLY A 63 -19.59 7.28 -3.61
N TYR A 64 -18.40 6.74 -3.55
CA TYR A 64 -17.29 7.14 -4.41
C TYR A 64 -16.25 6.03 -4.57
N THR A 65 -15.47 6.10 -5.64
CA THR A 65 -14.24 5.33 -5.83
C THR A 65 -13.20 6.20 -6.52
N ALA A 66 -11.93 5.96 -6.24
CA ALA A 66 -10.84 6.69 -6.85
C ALA A 66 -9.88 5.75 -7.58
N VAL A 67 -9.22 6.27 -8.59
CA VAL A 67 -8.17 5.58 -9.34
C VAL A 67 -6.92 6.43 -9.43
N MET A 68 -5.79 5.76 -9.66
CA MET A 68 -4.51 6.41 -9.96
C MET A 68 -3.90 5.79 -11.18
N ALA A 69 -3.30 6.63 -12.04
CA ALA A 69 -2.52 6.17 -13.17
C ALA A 69 -1.31 5.36 -12.71
N ASP A 70 -1.02 4.28 -13.38
CA ASP A 70 0.12 3.39 -13.14
C ASP A 70 0.60 2.80 -14.47
N MET A 71 1.74 2.11 -14.47
CA MET A 71 2.32 1.47 -15.64
C MET A 71 2.48 -0.03 -15.43
N TRP A 72 1.95 -0.79 -16.37
CA TRP A 72 2.15 -2.24 -16.48
C TRP A 72 2.89 -2.55 -17.76
N GLN A 73 4.13 -2.99 -17.68
CA GLN A 73 4.93 -3.34 -18.87
C GLN A 73 4.82 -2.27 -19.99
N ASP A 74 5.09 -1.02 -19.64
CA ASP A 74 5.00 0.14 -20.55
C ASP A 74 3.58 0.49 -21.05
N LYS A 75 2.54 -0.14 -20.52
CA LYS A 75 1.15 0.19 -20.80
C LYS A 75 0.54 0.94 -19.63
N LEU A 76 -0.18 2.02 -19.94
CA LEU A 76 -0.97 2.74 -18.96
C LEU A 76 -2.07 1.83 -18.42
N ILE A 77 -2.18 1.75 -17.10
CA ILE A 77 -3.23 1.06 -16.36
C ILE A 77 -3.67 1.93 -15.18
N PHE A 78 -4.84 1.70 -14.62
CA PHE A 78 -5.35 2.48 -13.51
C PHE A 78 -5.53 1.61 -12.27
N PHE A 79 -4.91 2.00 -11.17
CA PHE A 79 -5.06 1.34 -9.88
C PHE A 79 -6.32 1.85 -9.17
N GLY A 80 -7.28 0.95 -8.93
CA GLY A 80 -8.44 1.22 -8.09
C GLY A 80 -8.03 1.28 -6.62
N THR A 81 -8.06 2.47 -6.01
CA THR A 81 -7.53 2.66 -4.67
C THR A 81 -8.57 2.33 -3.59
N THR A 82 -9.54 3.18 -3.42
CA THR A 82 -10.51 3.09 -2.34
C THR A 82 -11.92 3.23 -2.88
N GLY A 83 -12.87 2.57 -2.23
CA GLY A 83 -14.28 2.72 -2.53
C GLY A 83 -15.10 2.80 -1.25
N PHE A 84 -16.06 3.70 -1.23
CA PHE A 84 -17.01 3.87 -0.14
C PHE A 84 -18.43 3.89 -0.68
N ILE A 85 -19.35 3.22 0.01
CA ILE A 85 -20.79 3.32 -0.22
C ILE A 85 -21.47 3.57 1.11
N ASP A 86 -22.28 4.63 1.18
CA ASP A 86 -23.10 4.94 2.34
C ASP A 86 -23.90 3.71 2.78
N ALA A 87 -24.01 3.51 4.08
CA ALA A 87 -24.66 2.34 4.66
C ALA A 87 -26.12 2.19 4.17
N SER A 88 -26.83 3.29 3.98
CA SER A 88 -28.20 3.34 3.47
C SER A 88 -28.35 2.87 2.02
N MET A 89 -27.24 2.88 1.26
CA MET A 89 -27.18 2.53 -0.17
C MET A 89 -26.58 1.17 -0.45
N ARG A 90 -26.06 0.48 0.58
CA ARG A 90 -25.48 -0.85 0.44
C ARG A 90 -26.53 -1.87 0.02
N GLY A 91 -26.15 -2.84 -0.79
CA GLY A 91 -27.05 -3.85 -1.32
C GLY A 91 -27.95 -3.39 -2.48
N LYS A 92 -27.97 -2.09 -2.82
CA LYS A 92 -28.82 -1.53 -3.90
C LYS A 92 -28.11 -1.42 -5.27
N GLY A 93 -26.97 -2.07 -5.44
CA GLY A 93 -26.23 -2.11 -6.71
C GLY A 93 -25.39 -0.84 -7.00
N VAL A 94 -25.37 0.17 -6.11
CA VAL A 94 -24.65 1.43 -6.30
C VAL A 94 -23.15 1.17 -6.48
N GLY A 95 -22.56 0.29 -5.69
CA GLY A 95 -21.15 -0.07 -5.81
C GLY A 95 -20.80 -0.65 -7.18
N THR A 96 -21.60 -1.59 -7.68
CA THR A 96 -21.37 -2.16 -9.03
C THR A 96 -21.43 -1.08 -10.10
N ARG A 97 -22.47 -0.24 -10.08
CA ARG A 97 -22.63 0.87 -11.06
C ARG A 97 -21.44 1.85 -11.01
N LEU A 98 -20.98 2.18 -9.79
CA LEU A 98 -19.86 3.09 -9.58
C LEU A 98 -18.54 2.53 -10.16
N TYR A 99 -18.25 1.26 -9.86
CA TYR A 99 -17.07 0.57 -10.38
C TYR A 99 -17.12 0.41 -11.90
N THR A 100 -18.29 -0.01 -12.45
CA THR A 100 -18.45 -0.13 -13.89
C THR A 100 -18.21 1.20 -14.60
N ALA A 101 -18.82 2.29 -14.13
CA ALA A 101 -18.61 3.61 -14.70
C ALA A 101 -17.14 4.08 -14.63
N MET A 102 -16.43 3.77 -13.53
CA MET A 102 -15.00 4.09 -13.42
C MET A 102 -14.16 3.22 -14.35
N MET A 103 -14.45 1.93 -14.46
CA MET A 103 -13.73 1.03 -15.37
C MET A 103 -13.90 1.46 -16.84
N GLU A 104 -15.12 1.83 -17.24
CA GLU A 104 -15.39 2.39 -18.58
C GLU A 104 -14.60 3.68 -18.81
N ALA A 105 -14.55 4.59 -17.83
CA ALA A 105 -13.76 5.81 -17.91
C ALA A 105 -12.24 5.55 -18.00
N CYS A 106 -11.77 4.40 -17.52
CA CYS A 106 -10.38 3.93 -17.63
C CYS A 106 -10.13 3.08 -18.89
N ASP A 107 -11.01 3.08 -19.88
CA ASP A 107 -10.95 2.20 -21.06
C ASP A 107 -10.79 0.71 -20.69
N ASN A 108 -11.40 0.29 -19.59
CA ASN A 108 -11.28 -1.05 -18.98
C ASN A 108 -9.84 -1.46 -18.58
N ARG A 109 -8.91 -0.52 -18.55
CA ARG A 109 -7.53 -0.72 -18.09
C ARG A 109 -7.40 -0.47 -16.59
N TRP A 110 -8.13 -1.23 -15.79
CA TRP A 110 -8.24 -1.04 -14.36
C TRP A 110 -7.78 -2.29 -13.60
N TYR A 111 -7.04 -2.10 -12.52
CA TYR A 111 -6.67 -3.19 -11.62
C TYR A 111 -6.91 -2.80 -10.15
N ALA A 112 -7.04 -3.79 -9.28
CA ALA A 112 -7.11 -3.60 -7.83
C ALA A 112 -6.44 -4.75 -7.11
N SER A 113 -5.85 -4.45 -5.96
CA SER A 113 -5.25 -5.44 -5.07
C SER A 113 -5.84 -5.34 -3.66
N ASP A 114 -5.72 -6.42 -2.88
CA ASP A 114 -6.22 -6.54 -1.50
C ASP A 114 -7.68 -6.09 -1.32
N SER A 115 -8.51 -6.46 -2.30
CA SER A 115 -9.91 -6.05 -2.33
C SER A 115 -10.70 -6.66 -1.18
N ALA A 116 -11.48 -5.84 -0.48
CA ALA A 116 -12.48 -6.32 0.47
C ALA A 116 -13.46 -7.30 -0.22
N PRO A 117 -14.07 -8.27 0.49
CA PRO A 117 -14.94 -9.29 -0.12
C PRO A 117 -16.05 -8.72 -1.01
N ALA A 118 -16.61 -7.56 -0.64
CA ALA A 118 -17.63 -6.89 -1.45
C ALA A 118 -17.05 -6.36 -2.78
N ALA A 119 -15.88 -5.72 -2.75
CA ALA A 119 -15.19 -5.22 -3.95
C ALA A 119 -14.74 -6.39 -4.84
N LEU A 120 -14.20 -7.46 -4.26
CA LEU A 120 -13.83 -8.68 -4.99
C LEU A 120 -15.06 -9.31 -5.70
N THR A 121 -16.24 -9.28 -5.07
CA THR A 121 -17.48 -9.72 -5.71
C THR A 121 -17.83 -8.85 -6.92
N ILE A 122 -17.62 -7.55 -6.85
CA ILE A 122 -17.81 -6.63 -7.98
C ILE A 122 -16.81 -6.96 -9.09
N SER A 123 -15.51 -7.09 -8.77
CA SER A 123 -14.47 -7.45 -9.73
C SER A 123 -14.80 -8.73 -10.51
N LYS A 124 -15.31 -9.76 -9.83
CA LYS A 124 -15.77 -10.99 -10.48
C LYS A 124 -16.96 -10.76 -11.43
N LYS A 125 -17.92 -9.92 -11.03
CA LYS A 125 -19.11 -9.60 -11.85
C LYS A 125 -18.76 -8.76 -13.07
N THR A 126 -17.72 -7.96 -13.00
CA THR A 126 -17.24 -7.11 -14.11
C THR A 126 -16.26 -7.84 -15.03
N GLY A 127 -16.05 -9.15 -14.83
CA GLY A 127 -15.26 -9.98 -15.74
C GLY A 127 -13.74 -9.83 -15.61
N LEU A 128 -13.23 -9.33 -14.47
CA LEU A 128 -11.79 -9.26 -14.23
C LEU A 128 -11.20 -10.65 -13.93
N GLY A 129 -9.98 -10.89 -14.37
CA GLY A 129 -9.16 -12.03 -13.94
C GLY A 129 -8.72 -11.83 -12.49
N ILE A 130 -8.82 -12.88 -11.66
CA ILE A 130 -8.47 -12.83 -10.25
C ILE A 130 -7.30 -13.77 -10.00
N TYR A 131 -6.22 -13.22 -9.48
CA TYR A 131 -5.02 -13.95 -9.07
C TYR A 131 -4.84 -13.81 -7.57
N TYR A 132 -4.20 -14.79 -6.92
CA TYR A 132 -3.98 -14.79 -5.48
C TYR A 132 -2.50 -14.93 -5.18
N TYR A 133 -2.03 -14.11 -4.23
CA TYR A 133 -0.65 -14.08 -3.74
C TYR A 133 -0.63 -14.25 -2.23
N ASP A 134 0.39 -14.93 -1.73
CA ASP A 134 0.62 -15.12 -0.30
C ASP A 134 1.32 -13.90 0.29
N ARG A 135 0.66 -13.23 1.24
CA ARG A 135 1.24 -12.19 2.06
C ARG A 135 1.51 -12.73 3.45
N TYR A 136 2.72 -12.58 3.92
CA TYR A 136 3.16 -13.04 5.24
C TYR A 136 3.04 -11.91 6.25
N TYR A 137 2.68 -12.24 7.49
CA TYR A 137 2.67 -11.27 8.56
C TYR A 137 3.04 -11.85 9.91
N LEU A 138 3.74 -11.02 10.70
CA LEU A 138 4.15 -11.27 12.08
C LEU A 138 3.34 -10.33 12.98
N ASN A 139 2.68 -10.87 13.99
CA ASN A 139 1.97 -10.06 14.98
C ASN A 139 2.81 -9.96 16.25
N PHE A 140 2.97 -8.73 16.74
CA PHE A 140 3.64 -8.41 17.99
C PHE A 140 2.66 -7.89 19.04
N ASP A 141 1.44 -7.52 18.62
CA ASP A 141 0.38 -7.05 19.48
C ASP A 141 -0.19 -8.17 20.36
N HIS A 142 -0.52 -7.84 21.58
CA HIS A 142 -1.05 -8.79 22.56
C HIS A 142 -2.48 -8.40 22.98
N SER A 143 -3.29 -9.40 23.24
CA SER A 143 -4.58 -9.19 23.89
C SER A 143 -4.39 -8.78 25.36
N THR A 144 -5.40 -8.20 25.97
CA THR A 144 -5.37 -7.71 27.36
C THR A 144 -5.33 -8.81 28.43
N SER A 145 -5.22 -10.09 28.05
CA SER A 145 -5.18 -11.20 29.00
C SER A 145 -3.78 -11.38 29.63
N ILE A 146 -3.72 -11.84 30.88
CA ILE A 146 -2.47 -12.11 31.62
C ILE A 146 -1.59 -13.12 30.84
N LYS A 147 -2.20 -14.15 30.25
CA LYS A 147 -1.46 -15.15 29.46
C LYS A 147 -0.80 -14.52 28.23
N SER A 148 -1.47 -13.57 27.59
CA SER A 148 -0.91 -12.87 26.42
C SER A 148 0.18 -11.88 26.84
N ALA A 149 0.07 -11.24 27.99
CA ALA A 149 1.11 -10.36 28.52
C ALA A 149 2.41 -11.13 28.83
N LEU A 150 2.31 -12.30 29.45
CA LEU A 150 3.49 -13.17 29.69
C LEU A 150 4.13 -13.62 28.37
N ARG A 151 3.31 -13.98 27.39
CA ARG A 151 3.80 -14.36 26.08
C ARG A 151 4.49 -13.19 25.36
N ALA A 152 3.91 -11.97 25.41
CA ALA A 152 4.51 -10.77 24.84
C ALA A 152 5.87 -10.45 25.48
N TRP A 153 5.98 -10.62 26.80
CA TRP A 153 7.25 -10.47 27.51
C TRP A 153 8.29 -11.49 27.04
N LEU A 154 7.91 -12.77 26.88
CA LEU A 154 8.82 -13.81 26.35
C LEU A 154 9.27 -13.49 24.92
N VAL A 155 8.33 -13.13 24.04
CA VAL A 155 8.61 -12.71 22.66
C VAL A 155 9.60 -11.53 22.66
N SER A 156 9.35 -10.51 23.47
CA SER A 156 10.24 -9.35 23.59
C SER A 156 11.66 -9.75 24.05
N ARG A 157 11.79 -10.64 25.03
CA ARG A 157 13.12 -11.12 25.49
C ARG A 157 13.86 -11.92 24.44
N ILE A 158 13.16 -12.80 23.72
CA ILE A 158 13.77 -13.58 22.63
C ILE A 158 14.23 -12.62 21.52
N ASN A 159 13.37 -11.72 21.08
CA ASN A 159 13.67 -10.77 20.02
C ASN A 159 14.80 -9.81 20.41
N LYS A 160 14.87 -9.40 21.68
CA LYS A 160 15.99 -8.59 22.19
C LYS A 160 17.32 -9.35 22.06
N ARG A 161 17.35 -10.64 22.42
CA ARG A 161 18.54 -11.49 22.22
C ARG A 161 18.94 -11.57 20.76
N VAL A 162 17.98 -11.86 19.87
CA VAL A 162 18.24 -11.92 18.43
C VAL A 162 18.77 -10.57 17.94
N TYR A 163 18.17 -9.46 18.34
CA TYR A 163 18.64 -8.10 18.01
C TYR A 163 20.09 -7.87 18.45
N GLU A 164 20.46 -8.30 19.65
CA GLU A 164 21.81 -8.14 20.21
C GLU A 164 22.85 -9.05 19.52
N THR A 165 22.44 -10.25 19.07
CA THR A 165 23.32 -11.20 18.37
C THR A 165 23.47 -10.93 16.88
N LEU A 166 22.44 -10.36 16.23
CA LEU A 166 22.52 -9.93 14.84
C LEU A 166 23.51 -8.78 14.72
N ASN A 167 24.62 -9.02 14.07
CA ASN A 167 25.63 -8.01 13.82
C ASN A 167 25.98 -7.94 12.32
N PRO A 168 25.03 -7.50 11.46
CA PRO A 168 25.32 -7.36 10.05
C PRO A 168 26.41 -6.30 9.84
N ALA A 169 27.42 -6.63 9.03
CA ALA A 169 28.48 -5.70 8.65
C ALA A 169 27.96 -4.66 7.61
N THR A 170 26.82 -4.06 7.91
CA THR A 170 26.08 -3.16 7.02
C THR A 170 25.68 -1.88 7.73
N ARG A 171 25.37 -0.85 6.94
CA ARG A 171 24.84 0.43 7.38
C ARG A 171 23.54 0.72 6.65
N LEU A 172 22.49 1.11 7.39
CA LEU A 172 21.23 1.60 6.83
C LEU A 172 21.32 3.11 6.64
N GLU A 173 21.26 3.58 5.42
CA GLU A 173 21.22 5.01 5.10
C GLU A 173 19.79 5.41 4.75
N VAL A 174 19.22 6.31 5.54
CA VAL A 174 17.86 6.84 5.28
C VAL A 174 17.88 7.70 4.03
N LEU A 175 16.98 7.41 3.11
CA LEU A 175 16.83 8.17 1.87
C LEU A 175 15.66 9.14 1.98
N ARG A 176 15.91 10.39 1.59
CA ARG A 176 14.85 11.39 1.37
C ARG A 176 14.28 11.31 -0.04
N TYR A 177 15.06 10.79 -0.97
CA TYR A 177 14.70 10.51 -2.36
C TYR A 177 15.58 9.38 -2.89
N VAL A 178 15.08 8.65 -3.86
CA VAL A 178 15.83 7.63 -4.60
C VAL A 178 16.71 8.35 -5.62
N ASP A 179 18.01 8.37 -5.38
CA ASP A 179 19.00 8.96 -6.30
C ASP A 179 19.33 8.01 -7.46
N THR A 180 20.05 8.52 -8.45
CA THR A 180 20.44 7.75 -9.66
C THR A 180 21.26 6.51 -9.32
N GLN A 181 22.15 6.57 -8.32
CA GLN A 181 22.96 5.43 -7.90
C GLN A 181 22.07 4.31 -7.32
N THR A 182 21.17 4.68 -6.41
CA THR A 182 20.21 3.74 -5.82
C THR A 182 19.27 3.17 -6.87
N TYR A 183 18.79 4.00 -7.81
CA TYR A 183 17.92 3.54 -8.87
C TYR A 183 18.63 2.59 -9.85
N SER A 184 19.89 2.85 -10.21
CA SER A 184 20.69 1.93 -11.01
C SER A 184 20.87 0.57 -10.33
N PHE A 185 21.05 0.56 -8.99
CA PHE A 185 21.06 -0.67 -8.22
C PHE A 185 19.71 -1.41 -8.28
N ILE A 186 18.60 -0.69 -8.13
CA ILE A 186 17.24 -1.26 -8.24
C ILE A 186 17.06 -1.91 -9.60
N GLN A 187 17.38 -1.21 -10.69
CA GLN A 187 17.26 -1.74 -12.06
C GLN A 187 18.06 -3.03 -12.29
N GLN A 188 19.28 -3.11 -11.74
CA GLN A 188 20.11 -4.29 -11.85
C GLN A 188 19.58 -5.50 -11.05
N ASN A 189 18.79 -5.25 -10.01
CA ASN A 189 18.29 -6.27 -9.10
C ASN A 189 16.77 -6.52 -9.22
N THR A 190 16.10 -5.84 -10.16
CA THR A 190 14.71 -6.12 -10.53
C THR A 190 14.70 -7.30 -11.50
N LYS A 191 14.21 -8.46 -11.05
CA LYS A 191 14.27 -9.68 -11.89
C LYS A 191 12.92 -10.12 -12.44
N SER A 192 11.84 -9.91 -11.68
CA SER A 192 10.54 -10.47 -12.03
C SER A 192 9.42 -9.71 -11.32
N ASP A 193 9.57 -8.40 -11.13
CA ASP A 193 8.54 -7.61 -10.46
C ASP A 193 7.28 -7.52 -11.31
N LEU A 194 6.14 -7.64 -10.66
CA LEU A 194 4.83 -7.47 -11.28
C LEU A 194 4.68 -6.06 -11.89
N PHE A 195 5.11 -5.04 -11.13
CA PHE A 195 5.16 -3.66 -11.57
C PHE A 195 6.59 -3.13 -11.49
N PHE A 196 7.16 -2.81 -12.62
CA PHE A 196 8.43 -2.09 -12.65
C PHE A 196 8.20 -0.63 -12.29
N ARG A 197 8.85 -0.17 -11.22
CA ARG A 197 8.71 1.21 -10.74
C ARG A 197 9.81 2.10 -11.29
N SER A 198 9.44 3.18 -11.98
CA SER A 198 10.40 4.21 -12.38
C SER A 198 10.96 4.96 -11.15
N GLN A 199 12.07 5.65 -11.34
CA GLN A 199 12.68 6.47 -10.28
C GLN A 199 11.70 7.55 -9.79
N GLU A 200 10.98 8.17 -10.72
CA GLU A 200 9.97 9.19 -10.45
C GLU A 200 8.82 8.61 -9.62
N MET A 201 8.34 7.40 -9.96
CA MET A 201 7.28 6.73 -9.22
C MET A 201 7.74 6.38 -7.79
N LEU A 202 8.94 5.83 -7.62
CA LEU A 202 9.49 5.55 -6.28
C LEU A 202 9.64 6.82 -5.44
N ASN A 203 10.08 7.92 -6.06
CA ASN A 203 10.19 9.22 -5.39
C ASN A 203 8.82 9.81 -5.05
N TRP A 204 7.85 9.69 -5.94
CA TRP A 204 6.48 10.11 -5.66
C TRP A 204 5.89 9.32 -4.48
N ILE A 205 6.06 8.00 -4.45
CA ILE A 205 5.63 7.16 -3.32
C ILE A 205 6.26 7.64 -2.01
N LEU A 206 7.55 7.93 -2.01
CA LEU A 206 8.31 8.32 -0.83
C LEU A 206 7.93 9.73 -0.32
N GLN A 207 7.64 10.66 -1.23
CA GLN A 207 7.47 12.09 -0.92
C GLN A 207 6.01 12.54 -0.84
N SER A 208 5.09 11.78 -1.42
CA SER A 208 3.66 12.14 -1.49
C SER A 208 2.82 11.18 -0.66
N PRO A 209 2.88 11.25 0.68
CA PRO A 209 2.13 10.34 1.53
C PRO A 209 0.63 10.50 1.27
N PHE A 210 -0.02 9.39 1.01
CA PHE A 210 -1.44 9.35 0.65
C PHE A 210 -2.39 9.67 1.82
N LYS A 211 -1.85 9.69 3.04
CA LYS A 211 -2.58 10.01 4.27
C LYS A 211 -1.82 11.08 5.05
N SER A 212 -2.55 12.03 5.59
CA SER A 212 -1.99 13.06 6.46
C SER A 212 -1.80 12.54 7.89
N CYS A 213 -0.84 13.12 8.62
CA CYS A 213 -0.64 12.88 10.04
C CYS A 213 -1.11 14.09 10.85
N ALA A 214 -1.94 13.87 11.84
CA ALA A 214 -2.27 14.85 12.87
C ALA A 214 -2.69 14.14 14.15
N PRO A 215 -2.61 14.81 15.31
CA PRO A 215 -3.23 14.29 16.52
C PRO A 215 -4.71 14.06 16.29
N LEU A 216 -5.20 12.85 16.58
CA LEU A 216 -6.61 12.49 16.39
C LEU A 216 -7.25 12.11 17.70
N ASP A 217 -8.52 12.48 17.83
CA ASP A 217 -9.42 11.78 18.72
C ASP A 217 -9.76 10.41 18.10
N LEU A 218 -9.17 9.35 18.66
CA LEU A 218 -9.37 7.99 18.18
C LEU A 218 -10.83 7.51 18.29
N SER A 219 -11.67 8.21 19.09
CA SER A 219 -13.09 7.89 19.22
C SER A 219 -13.90 8.21 17.96
N THR A 220 -13.41 9.13 17.14
CA THR A 220 -14.05 9.55 15.89
C THR A 220 -13.41 8.94 14.63
N TYR A 221 -12.38 8.09 14.82
CA TYR A 221 -11.62 7.52 13.72
C TYR A 221 -12.41 6.49 12.91
N SER A 222 -12.51 6.71 11.60
CA SER A 222 -12.97 5.72 10.62
C SER A 222 -11.84 5.34 9.67
N SER A 223 -11.47 4.05 9.63
CA SER A 223 -10.42 3.55 8.74
C SER A 223 -10.76 3.63 7.25
N TYR A 224 -12.04 3.84 6.93
CA TYR A 224 -12.55 3.89 5.56
C TYR A 224 -12.87 5.30 5.07
N ASP A 225 -12.61 6.32 5.87
CA ASP A 225 -12.88 7.68 5.47
C ASP A 225 -11.76 8.20 4.55
N PHE A 226 -12.11 8.76 3.41
CA PHE A 226 -11.16 9.41 2.49
C PHE A 226 -10.50 10.65 3.10
N THR A 227 -11.12 11.20 4.10
CA THR A 227 -10.59 12.34 4.85
C THR A 227 -9.69 11.90 6.01
N THR A 228 -9.43 10.60 6.18
CA THR A 228 -8.74 10.07 7.35
C THR A 228 -7.36 10.68 7.53
N THR A 229 -7.20 11.33 8.65
CA THR A 229 -5.93 11.75 9.23
C THR A 229 -5.52 10.71 10.26
N LEU A 230 -4.25 10.33 10.30
CA LEU A 230 -3.74 9.29 11.19
C LEU A 230 -2.79 9.88 12.23
N PRO A 231 -2.80 9.41 13.49
CA PRO A 231 -1.82 9.84 14.48
C PRO A 231 -0.39 9.44 14.11
N GLN A 232 -0.22 8.37 13.34
CA GLN A 232 1.08 7.91 12.87
C GLN A 232 0.94 7.33 11.45
N TYR A 233 1.52 8.01 10.48
CA TYR A 233 1.66 7.52 9.12
C TYR A 233 2.94 8.06 8.49
N THR A 234 3.78 7.20 7.96
CA THR A 234 4.99 7.62 7.25
C THR A 234 5.40 6.56 6.24
N ILE A 235 6.00 7.03 5.12
CA ILE A 235 6.71 6.19 4.18
C ILE A 235 8.18 6.61 4.27
N TYR A 236 9.08 5.65 4.30
CA TYR A 236 10.51 5.88 4.36
C TYR A 236 11.28 4.78 3.65
N ALA A 237 12.50 5.07 3.24
CA ALA A 237 13.34 4.13 2.53
C ALA A 237 14.76 4.12 3.09
N PHE A 238 15.42 2.98 2.90
CA PHE A 238 16.83 2.79 3.20
C PHE A 238 17.58 2.31 1.98
N ARG A 239 18.79 2.83 1.82
CA ARG A 239 19.87 2.19 1.10
C ARG A 239 20.67 1.35 2.09
N ILE A 240 20.92 0.09 1.78
CA ILE A 240 21.67 -0.84 2.62
C ILE A 240 23.07 -0.94 2.05
N MET A 241 24.04 -0.51 2.85
CA MET A 241 25.44 -0.40 2.45
C MET A 241 26.28 -1.46 3.14
N LYS A 242 27.21 -2.08 2.40
CA LYS A 242 28.31 -2.88 2.94
C LYS A 242 29.62 -2.25 2.47
N ALA A 243 30.43 -1.74 3.40
CA ALA A 243 31.47 -0.77 3.09
C ALA A 243 30.89 0.40 2.23
N ASP A 244 31.41 0.62 1.05
CA ASP A 244 30.95 1.68 0.14
C ASP A 244 30.04 1.16 -1.00
N GLN A 245 29.66 -0.12 -0.96
CA GLN A 245 28.79 -0.74 -1.96
C GLN A 245 27.33 -0.73 -1.51
N VAL A 246 26.41 -0.37 -2.41
CA VAL A 246 24.98 -0.60 -2.24
C VAL A 246 24.71 -2.08 -2.45
N ILE A 247 24.18 -2.76 -1.45
CA ILE A 247 23.82 -4.18 -1.49
C ILE A 247 22.32 -4.43 -1.36
N GLY A 248 21.56 -3.38 -1.03
CA GLY A 248 20.11 -3.47 -0.91
C GLY A 248 19.42 -2.12 -0.86
N PHE A 249 18.14 -2.15 -1.19
CA PHE A 249 17.20 -1.05 -1.03
C PHE A 249 15.92 -1.60 -0.41
N ALA A 250 15.38 -0.91 0.58
CA ALA A 250 14.11 -1.26 1.19
C ALA A 250 13.27 0.00 1.43
N MET A 251 11.98 -0.06 1.09
CA MET A 251 11.00 0.98 1.35
C MET A 251 9.89 0.44 2.23
N PHE A 252 9.49 1.22 3.23
CA PHE A 252 8.50 0.83 4.22
C PHE A 252 7.38 1.85 4.32
N ARG A 253 6.19 1.37 4.69
CA ARG A 253 5.09 2.16 5.21
C ARG A 253 4.84 1.79 6.67
N LEU A 254 4.86 2.76 7.56
CA LEU A 254 4.44 2.62 8.96
C LEU A 254 3.10 3.32 9.15
N ASN A 255 2.10 2.57 9.60
CA ASN A 255 0.75 3.06 9.87
C ASN A 255 0.26 2.52 11.21
N MET A 256 0.18 3.35 12.26
CA MET A 256 -0.36 2.98 13.58
C MET A 256 0.29 1.70 14.15
N GLY A 257 1.62 1.57 14.01
CA GLY A 257 2.36 0.40 14.43
C GLY A 257 2.32 -0.80 13.46
N ASP A 258 1.58 -0.70 12.35
CA ASP A 258 1.62 -1.67 11.27
C ASP A 258 2.71 -1.27 10.27
N LEU A 259 3.78 -2.05 10.20
CA LEU A 259 4.88 -1.88 9.26
C LEU A 259 4.70 -2.79 8.06
N VAL A 260 4.72 -2.22 6.87
CA VAL A 260 4.67 -2.93 5.59
C VAL A 260 5.96 -2.71 4.85
N LEU A 261 6.60 -3.78 4.41
CA LEU A 261 7.69 -3.72 3.44
C LEU A 261 7.06 -3.49 2.05
N LEU A 262 7.21 -2.27 1.52
CA LEU A 262 6.65 -1.90 0.22
C LEU A 262 7.49 -2.45 -0.92
N TYR A 263 8.80 -2.22 -0.88
CA TYR A 263 9.75 -2.67 -1.89
C TYR A 263 11.02 -3.19 -1.24
N LEU A 264 11.55 -4.29 -1.78
CA LEU A 264 12.84 -4.84 -1.42
C LEU A 264 13.61 -5.27 -2.68
N TYR A 265 14.75 -4.63 -2.91
CA TYR A 265 15.71 -5.02 -3.92
C TYR A 265 17.03 -5.35 -3.24
N LYS A 266 17.67 -6.45 -3.62
CA LYS A 266 18.89 -6.92 -3.00
C LYS A 266 19.81 -7.60 -4.00
N ASP A 267 21.09 -7.47 -3.80
CA ASP A 267 22.09 -8.33 -4.44
C ASP A 267 22.03 -9.71 -3.76
N GLU A 268 21.76 -10.75 -4.54
CA GLU A 268 21.55 -12.10 -4.01
C GLU A 268 22.78 -12.67 -3.28
N GLN A 269 23.99 -12.25 -3.66
CA GLN A 269 25.19 -12.66 -2.94
C GLN A 269 25.29 -12.10 -1.51
N TYR A 270 24.54 -11.02 -1.20
CA TYR A 270 24.47 -10.38 0.11
C TYR A 270 23.10 -10.53 0.78
N ALA A 271 22.25 -11.45 0.29
CA ALA A 271 20.87 -11.60 0.78
C ALA A 271 20.78 -11.75 2.31
N GLU A 272 21.66 -12.54 2.92
CA GLU A 272 21.69 -12.74 4.38
C GLU A 272 22.04 -11.45 5.13
N ASP A 273 23.02 -10.66 4.66
CA ASP A 273 23.38 -9.37 5.24
C ASP A 273 22.21 -8.38 5.18
N VAL A 274 21.50 -8.35 4.03
CA VAL A 274 20.31 -7.51 3.82
C VAL A 274 19.21 -7.95 4.78
N TYR A 275 18.88 -9.23 4.85
CA TYR A 275 17.86 -9.74 5.75
C TYR A 275 18.18 -9.50 7.21
N ALA A 276 19.43 -9.73 7.64
CA ALA A 276 19.88 -9.45 8.99
C ALA A 276 19.67 -7.98 9.37
N SER A 277 20.00 -7.06 8.46
CA SER A 277 19.82 -5.62 8.65
C SER A 277 18.35 -5.25 8.79
N LEU A 278 17.48 -5.81 7.93
CA LEU A 278 16.04 -5.55 7.96
C LEU A 278 15.40 -6.13 9.21
N ILE A 279 15.77 -7.35 9.63
CA ILE A 279 15.23 -7.94 10.85
C ILE A 279 15.68 -7.15 12.07
N LYS A 280 16.94 -6.72 12.13
CA LYS A 280 17.41 -5.86 13.19
C LYS A 280 16.64 -4.56 13.25
N HIS A 281 16.34 -3.94 12.10
CA HIS A 281 15.49 -2.76 12.01
C HIS A 281 14.06 -3.04 12.51
N ILE A 282 13.42 -4.13 12.07
CA ILE A 282 12.06 -4.53 12.46
C ILE A 282 11.99 -4.77 13.98
N LEU A 283 12.96 -5.50 14.55
CA LEU A 283 12.98 -5.83 15.98
C LEU A 283 13.25 -4.60 16.88
N ASN A 284 13.82 -3.52 16.34
CA ASN A 284 14.06 -2.27 17.06
C ASN A 284 12.86 -1.30 17.05
N GLN A 285 11.76 -1.65 16.40
CA GLN A 285 10.57 -0.81 16.31
C GLN A 285 9.45 -1.30 17.26
N PRO A 286 8.68 -0.40 17.86
CA PRO A 286 7.50 -0.77 18.66
C PRO A 286 6.32 -1.13 17.73
N LEU A 287 6.41 -2.28 17.08
CA LEU A 287 5.43 -2.71 16.09
C LEU A 287 4.28 -3.48 16.72
N ARG A 288 3.08 -3.30 16.15
CA ARG A 288 1.92 -4.19 16.33
C ARG A 288 1.97 -5.34 15.34
N ARG A 289 2.38 -5.03 14.11
CA ARG A 289 2.41 -6.01 13.00
C ARG A 289 3.50 -5.66 12.00
N PHE A 290 4.06 -6.68 11.38
CA PHE A 290 4.89 -6.55 10.18
C PHE A 290 4.28 -7.36 9.04
N ARG A 291 4.30 -6.83 7.81
CA ARG A 291 3.76 -7.47 6.60
C ARG A 291 4.76 -7.42 5.46
N THR A 292 4.84 -8.51 4.69
CA THR A 292 5.67 -8.61 3.50
C THR A 292 5.16 -9.70 2.55
N PHE A 293 5.50 -9.61 1.28
CA PHE A 293 5.37 -10.69 0.31
C PHE A 293 6.67 -11.51 0.18
N ASP A 294 7.78 -11.04 0.73
CA ASP A 294 9.07 -11.74 0.69
C ASP A 294 9.09 -12.91 1.69
N LYS A 295 8.89 -14.13 1.16
CA LYS A 295 8.95 -15.36 1.94
C LYS A 295 10.35 -15.60 2.51
N SER A 296 11.39 -15.30 1.74
CA SER A 296 12.78 -15.56 2.17
C SER A 296 13.18 -14.70 3.36
N LEU A 297 12.68 -13.46 3.46
CA LEU A 297 12.84 -12.63 4.66
C LEU A 297 12.19 -13.29 5.89
N ILE A 298 11.00 -13.87 5.73
CA ILE A 298 10.30 -14.56 6.81
C ILE A 298 11.03 -15.86 7.19
N ASP A 299 11.52 -16.61 6.22
CA ASP A 299 12.31 -17.83 6.47
C ASP A 299 13.60 -17.49 7.24
N TYR A 300 14.29 -16.41 6.85
CA TYR A 300 15.46 -15.91 7.58
C TYR A 300 15.10 -15.42 8.99
N TYR A 301 13.98 -14.71 9.17
CA TYR A 301 13.47 -14.30 10.49
C TYR A 301 13.31 -15.52 11.43
N ASN A 302 12.73 -16.61 10.94
CA ASN A 302 12.57 -17.85 11.69
C ASN A 302 13.92 -18.54 11.94
N HIS A 303 14.81 -18.55 10.95
CA HIS A 303 16.15 -19.16 11.04
C HIS A 303 17.01 -18.54 12.14
N VAL A 304 17.00 -17.23 12.29
CA VAL A 304 17.74 -16.53 13.35
C VAL A 304 17.09 -16.66 14.74
N GLY A 305 15.98 -17.39 14.85
CA GLY A 305 15.27 -17.64 16.10
C GLY A 305 14.41 -16.47 16.59
N ALA A 306 14.15 -15.47 15.75
CA ALA A 306 13.19 -14.41 16.08
C ALA A 306 11.77 -14.98 16.14
N THR A 307 10.90 -14.37 16.94
CA THR A 307 9.56 -14.90 17.18
C THR A 307 8.51 -13.78 17.24
N SER A 308 7.25 -14.16 17.03
CA SER A 308 6.09 -13.27 17.11
C SER A 308 5.03 -13.85 18.06
N MET A 309 3.99 -13.10 18.34
CA MET A 309 2.86 -13.54 19.18
C MET A 309 2.14 -14.76 18.57
N ASN A 310 2.18 -14.90 17.28
CA ASN A 310 1.74 -16.12 16.59
C ASN A 310 2.97 -16.95 16.28
N THR A 311 3.05 -18.17 16.81
CA THR A 311 4.19 -19.10 16.66
C THR A 311 4.52 -19.47 15.21
N LYS A 312 3.68 -19.11 14.26
CA LYS A 312 3.94 -19.24 12.82
C LYS A 312 3.56 -17.93 12.16
N SER A 313 4.32 -17.53 11.16
CA SER A 313 3.88 -16.47 10.24
C SER A 313 2.51 -16.86 9.69
N ARG A 314 1.54 -15.95 9.79
CA ARG A 314 0.25 -16.18 9.13
C ARG A 314 0.39 -15.83 7.66
N ILE A 315 -0.25 -16.62 6.82
CA ILE A 315 -0.37 -16.37 5.39
C ILE A 315 -1.77 -15.82 5.16
N GLN A 316 -1.86 -14.72 4.45
CA GLN A 316 -3.10 -14.15 3.96
C GLN A 316 -3.04 -14.14 2.43
N GLN A 317 -4.01 -14.75 1.78
CA GLN A 317 -4.14 -14.63 0.34
C GLN A 317 -4.68 -13.25 -0.03
N ILE A 318 -3.93 -12.56 -0.86
CA ILE A 318 -4.28 -11.25 -1.40
C ILE A 318 -4.75 -11.43 -2.82
N SER A 319 -5.90 -10.87 -3.14
CA SER A 319 -6.42 -10.87 -4.51
C SER A 319 -5.79 -9.74 -5.31
N LEU A 320 -5.41 -10.05 -6.54
CA LEU A 320 -5.11 -9.08 -7.59
C LEU A 320 -6.16 -9.26 -8.69
N SER A 321 -6.91 -8.21 -8.98
CA SER A 321 -7.92 -8.16 -10.05
C SER A 321 -7.38 -7.36 -11.21
N VAL A 322 -7.32 -7.93 -12.40
CA VAL A 322 -6.80 -7.30 -13.62
C VAL A 322 -7.70 -7.57 -14.83
N PRO A 323 -7.64 -6.75 -15.90
CA PRO A 323 -8.27 -7.08 -17.16
C PRO A 323 -7.89 -8.47 -17.67
N THR A 324 -8.81 -9.20 -18.28
CA THR A 324 -8.59 -10.59 -18.72
C THR A 324 -7.65 -10.74 -19.92
N ASP A 325 -7.38 -9.66 -20.62
CA ASP A 325 -6.37 -9.60 -21.70
C ASP A 325 -4.94 -9.41 -21.16
N ILE A 326 -4.80 -9.16 -19.85
CA ILE A 326 -3.52 -9.14 -19.16
C ILE A 326 -3.21 -10.56 -18.65
N SER A 327 -2.26 -11.22 -19.31
CA SER A 327 -1.72 -12.49 -18.82
C SER A 327 -0.69 -12.22 -17.73
N ILE A 328 -0.91 -12.75 -16.54
CA ILE A 328 0.05 -12.67 -15.44
C ILE A 328 0.88 -13.95 -15.42
N ASP A 329 2.19 -13.82 -15.59
CA ASP A 329 3.11 -14.91 -15.31
C ASP A 329 3.06 -15.22 -13.80
N PRO A 330 2.74 -16.48 -13.40
CA PRO A 330 2.67 -16.87 -12.00
C PRO A 330 4.02 -16.76 -11.25
N ASN A 331 5.13 -16.61 -11.97
CA ASN A 331 6.46 -16.40 -11.40
C ASN A 331 6.76 -14.92 -11.09
N LEU A 332 5.89 -13.99 -11.48
CA LEU A 332 6.07 -12.58 -11.16
C LEU A 332 5.94 -12.33 -9.67
N ILE A 333 6.83 -11.49 -9.15
CA ILE A 333 6.87 -11.10 -7.75
C ILE A 333 5.97 -9.89 -7.55
N ILE A 334 4.97 -10.05 -6.69
CA ILE A 334 4.21 -8.91 -6.16
C ILE A 334 4.97 -8.34 -4.97
N GLN A 335 5.06 -7.03 -4.91
CA GLN A 335 5.64 -6.32 -3.77
C GLN A 335 4.55 -5.56 -2.99
N GLY A 336 4.82 -5.21 -1.73
CA GLY A 336 3.85 -4.51 -0.88
C GLY A 336 3.40 -3.16 -1.45
N GLY A 337 4.26 -2.50 -2.22
CA GLY A 337 3.96 -1.25 -2.92
C GLY A 337 3.02 -1.41 -4.12
N ASP A 338 2.75 -2.63 -4.57
CA ASP A 338 1.89 -2.89 -5.73
C ASP A 338 0.40 -2.95 -5.37
N GLY A 339 0.04 -2.52 -4.18
CA GLY A 339 -1.36 -2.50 -3.75
C GLY A 339 -1.61 -1.96 -2.35
N ASP A 340 -0.77 -2.31 -1.39
CA ASP A 340 -0.95 -1.92 0.02
C ASP A 340 -0.61 -0.45 0.31
N MET A 341 -0.04 0.25 -0.64
CA MET A 341 0.50 1.59 -0.44
C MET A 341 -0.60 2.63 -0.23
N PHE A 342 -1.73 2.44 -0.87
CA PHE A 342 -2.81 3.43 -0.95
C PHE A 342 -4.00 3.12 -0.04
N CYS A 343 -3.91 2.09 0.81
CA CYS A 343 -4.98 1.65 1.71
C CYS A 343 -4.74 2.01 3.17
#